data_fbd9486d13e045e2faa240998acd13f6
#
_entry.id   fbd9486d13e045e2faa240998acd13f6
#
_cell.length_a   1.000
_cell.length_b   1.000
_cell.length_c   1.000
_cell.angle_alpha   90.00
_cell.angle_beta   90.00
_cell.angle_gamma   90.00
#
_symmetry.space_group_name_H-M   'P 1'
#
loop_
_entity.id
_entity.type
_entity.pdbx_description
1 polymer ?
#
loop_
_entity_poly.entity_id
_entity_poly.type
_entity_poly.pdbx_seq_one_letter_code
_entity_poly.pdbx_strand_id
1 'polypeptide(L)'
;MTDDNVVLVGVDGSPESLAAVDWAVARAECQGWRVHILCAYSLPSFTTASLDGGYAALDDSAIRSGAQAVIDEAVERVKKSGVAVTSSLETGDPAGVLVDLSEEATLAVVGTRGGGGFADRLLGTVSSALPAHSHCPAVVVPQHNEGADYTPVRRIVVGVDGSSSARRALKWAVAEAEAW
;
A
#
# COMPACT_ATOMS: atom_id res chain seq x y z
N MET A 1 7.14 -22.49 -15.04
CA MET A 1 6.43 -21.94 -13.86
C MET A 1 6.69 -20.46 -13.91
N THR A 2 5.73 -19.67 -14.36
CA THR A 2 5.80 -18.21 -14.23
C THR A 2 5.66 -17.93 -12.74
N ASP A 3 6.76 -17.50 -12.10
CA ASP A 3 6.73 -16.97 -10.74
C ASP A 3 5.87 -15.71 -10.80
N ASP A 4 4.60 -15.84 -10.40
CA ASP A 4 3.61 -14.76 -10.46
C ASP A 4 3.80 -13.83 -9.25
N ASN A 5 5.04 -13.37 -9.07
CA ASN A 5 5.38 -12.50 -7.96
C ASN A 5 4.69 -11.14 -8.10
N VAL A 6 3.95 -10.76 -7.07
CA VAL A 6 3.12 -9.57 -7.03
C VAL A 6 3.58 -8.64 -5.93
N VAL A 7 3.78 -7.38 -6.27
CA VAL A 7 3.87 -6.28 -5.30
C VAL A 7 2.48 -5.67 -5.13
N LEU A 8 1.84 -5.89 -3.99
CA LEU A 8 0.57 -5.27 -3.62
C LEU A 8 0.81 -3.85 -3.11
N VAL A 9 0.15 -2.86 -3.68
CA VAL A 9 0.29 -1.45 -3.26
C VAL A 9 -1.05 -0.86 -2.86
N GLY A 10 -1.15 -0.42 -1.61
CA GLY A 10 -2.33 0.32 -1.12
C GLY A 10 -2.25 1.80 -1.47
N VAL A 11 -3.29 2.33 -2.14
CA VAL A 11 -3.39 3.73 -2.53
C VAL A 11 -4.67 4.40 -2.01
N ASP A 12 -4.56 5.69 -1.68
CA ASP A 12 -5.66 6.53 -1.23
C ASP A 12 -5.63 7.95 -1.85
N GLY A 13 -4.76 8.16 -2.85
CA GLY A 13 -4.56 9.44 -3.51
C GLY A 13 -3.66 10.41 -2.77
N SER A 14 -3.12 10.05 -1.61
CA SER A 14 -2.15 10.89 -0.90
C SER A 14 -0.78 10.88 -1.59
N PRO A 15 0.03 11.93 -1.43
CA PRO A 15 1.41 11.95 -1.94
C PRO A 15 2.25 10.78 -1.41
N GLU A 16 2.01 10.35 -0.16
CA GLU A 16 2.68 9.22 0.46
C GLU A 16 2.32 7.89 -0.23
N SER A 17 1.05 7.70 -0.60
CA SER A 17 0.64 6.52 -1.33
C SER A 17 1.20 6.49 -2.76
N LEU A 18 1.34 7.64 -3.40
CA LEU A 18 1.99 7.73 -4.72
C LEU A 18 3.51 7.47 -4.63
N ALA A 19 4.17 7.91 -3.56
CA ALA A 19 5.58 7.55 -3.30
C ALA A 19 5.75 6.04 -3.07
N ALA A 20 4.76 5.39 -2.44
CA ALA A 20 4.72 3.94 -2.30
C ALA A 20 4.59 3.22 -3.65
N VAL A 21 3.80 3.78 -4.59
CA VAL A 21 3.72 3.28 -5.97
C VAL A 21 5.07 3.37 -6.68
N ASP A 22 5.76 4.51 -6.60
CA ASP A 22 7.08 4.69 -7.22
C ASP A 22 8.11 3.69 -6.68
N TRP A 23 8.13 3.48 -5.37
CA TRP A 23 9.00 2.49 -4.74
C TRP A 23 8.68 1.07 -5.22
N ALA A 24 7.39 0.70 -5.27
CA ALA A 24 6.93 -0.61 -5.72
C ALA A 24 7.28 -0.88 -7.19
N VAL A 25 7.16 0.13 -8.04
CA VAL A 25 7.58 0.06 -9.45
C VAL A 25 9.07 -0.23 -9.55
N ALA A 26 9.91 0.56 -8.89
CA ALA A 26 11.36 0.35 -8.92
C ALA A 26 11.75 -1.05 -8.44
N ARG A 27 11.06 -1.55 -7.40
CA ARG A 27 11.29 -2.90 -6.88
C ARG A 27 10.84 -3.99 -7.86
N ALA A 28 9.69 -3.81 -8.50
CA ALA A 28 9.16 -4.73 -9.48
C ALA A 28 10.05 -4.81 -10.74
N GLU A 29 10.59 -3.67 -11.20
CA GLU A 29 11.53 -3.61 -12.33
C GLU A 29 12.79 -4.45 -12.08
N CYS A 30 13.37 -4.37 -10.86
CA CYS A 30 14.57 -5.12 -10.50
C CYS A 30 14.41 -6.64 -10.63
N GLN A 31 13.19 -7.17 -10.48
CA GLN A 31 12.93 -8.61 -10.39
C GLN A 31 11.98 -9.14 -11.49
N GLY A 32 11.48 -8.27 -12.36
CA GLY A 32 10.49 -8.64 -13.37
C GLY A 32 9.14 -9.03 -12.75
N TRP A 33 8.78 -8.47 -11.59
CA TRP A 33 7.51 -8.71 -10.91
C TRP A 33 6.41 -7.82 -11.48
N ARG A 34 5.16 -8.12 -11.15
CA ARG A 34 4.01 -7.27 -11.48
C ARG A 34 3.58 -6.45 -10.26
N VAL A 35 2.88 -5.35 -10.51
CA VAL A 35 2.29 -4.51 -9.46
C VAL A 35 0.78 -4.70 -9.45
N HIS A 36 0.18 -4.86 -8.27
CA HIS A 36 -1.25 -4.81 -8.07
C HIS A 36 -1.61 -3.59 -7.22
N ILE A 37 -2.37 -2.66 -7.81
CA ILE A 37 -2.85 -1.45 -7.14
C ILE A 37 -4.19 -1.74 -6.48
N LEU A 38 -4.27 -1.47 -5.17
CA LEU A 38 -5.48 -1.62 -4.36
C LEU A 38 -5.91 -0.27 -3.79
N CYS A 39 -7.14 0.12 -4.05
CA CYS A 39 -7.82 1.16 -3.29
C CYS A 39 -8.99 0.53 -2.53
N ALA A 40 -9.07 0.75 -1.23
CA ALA A 40 -10.20 0.31 -0.42
C ALA A 40 -10.93 1.53 0.15
N TYR A 41 -12.25 1.50 0.12
CA TYR A 41 -13.10 2.55 0.68
C TYR A 41 -14.19 1.98 1.56
N SER A 42 -14.52 2.71 2.62
CA SER A 42 -15.61 2.35 3.53
C SER A 42 -16.86 3.14 3.18
N LEU A 43 -17.99 2.44 3.12
CA LEU A 43 -19.30 3.08 3.09
C LEU A 43 -19.68 3.54 4.50
N PRO A 44 -20.16 4.78 4.68
CA PRO A 44 -20.66 5.21 5.98
C PRO A 44 -21.80 4.29 6.46
N SER A 45 -21.62 3.65 7.61
CA SER A 45 -22.71 2.86 8.23
C SER A 45 -23.74 3.86 8.79
N PHE A 46 -24.89 3.98 8.13
CA PHE A 46 -26.01 4.71 8.69
C PHE A 46 -26.64 3.87 9.82
N THR A 47 -26.32 4.21 11.05
CA THR A 47 -27.20 3.80 12.15
C THR A 47 -28.52 4.58 12.01
N THR A 48 -29.63 3.87 12.02
CA THR A 48 -31.02 4.33 11.82
C THR A 48 -31.52 5.33 12.89
N ALA A 49 -30.67 6.19 13.42
CA ALA A 49 -30.96 7.09 14.54
C ALA A 49 -31.36 8.52 14.13
N SER A 50 -31.65 8.78 12.85
CA SER A 50 -32.09 10.13 12.41
C SER A 50 -33.31 10.01 11.51
N LEU A 51 -34.48 9.79 12.12
CA LEU A 51 -35.79 9.73 11.46
C LEU A 51 -36.39 11.12 11.22
N ASP A 52 -35.66 12.20 11.35
CA ASP A 52 -36.21 13.56 11.18
C ASP A 52 -35.30 14.42 10.31
N GLY A 53 -35.71 14.65 9.07
CA GLY A 53 -35.25 15.74 8.21
C GLY A 53 -34.10 15.46 7.24
N GLY A 54 -34.44 15.21 5.98
CA GLY A 54 -33.63 15.59 4.81
C GLY A 54 -32.33 14.79 4.64
N TYR A 55 -32.43 13.52 4.27
CA TYR A 55 -31.25 12.75 3.83
C TYR A 55 -30.78 13.23 2.46
N ALA A 56 -29.63 13.91 2.42
CA ALA A 56 -28.78 13.73 1.24
C ALA A 56 -28.23 12.29 1.36
N ALA A 57 -28.78 11.37 0.58
CA ALA A 57 -28.14 10.09 0.35
C ALA A 57 -26.71 10.43 -0.10
N LEU A 58 -25.68 10.12 0.71
CA LEU A 58 -24.31 10.23 0.27
C LEU A 58 -24.24 9.34 -0.98
N ASP A 59 -23.99 9.95 -2.11
CA ASP A 59 -24.02 9.29 -3.39
C ASP A 59 -22.86 8.30 -3.43
N ASP A 60 -23.18 7.02 -3.21
CA ASP A 60 -22.25 5.89 -3.26
C ASP A 60 -21.44 5.91 -4.55
N SER A 61 -22.06 6.43 -5.63
CA SER A 61 -21.42 6.60 -6.91
C SER A 61 -20.30 7.64 -6.89
N ALA A 62 -20.44 8.72 -6.11
CA ALA A 62 -19.41 9.75 -6.00
C ALA A 62 -18.18 9.24 -5.22
N ILE A 63 -18.39 8.50 -4.12
CA ILE A 63 -17.31 7.89 -3.35
C ILE A 63 -16.54 6.88 -4.22
N ARG A 64 -17.28 6.01 -4.91
CA ARG A 64 -16.71 5.02 -5.81
C ARG A 64 -15.95 5.67 -6.98
N SER A 65 -16.49 6.71 -7.57
CA SER A 65 -15.85 7.45 -8.67
C SER A 65 -14.55 8.12 -8.21
N GLY A 66 -14.53 8.69 -6.99
CA GLY A 66 -13.33 9.26 -6.39
C GLY A 66 -12.25 8.20 -6.16
N ALA A 67 -12.61 7.06 -5.60
CA ALA A 67 -11.69 5.94 -5.39
C ALA A 67 -11.18 5.34 -6.72
N GLN A 68 -12.03 5.29 -7.75
CA GLN A 68 -11.61 4.87 -9.08
C GLN A 68 -10.60 5.84 -9.71
N ALA A 69 -10.79 7.14 -9.55
CA ALA A 69 -9.83 8.13 -10.05
C ALA A 69 -8.45 7.98 -9.39
N VAL A 70 -8.39 7.64 -8.09
CA VAL A 70 -7.16 7.33 -7.38
C VAL A 70 -6.45 6.11 -7.99
N ILE A 71 -7.20 5.05 -8.29
CA ILE A 71 -6.65 3.86 -8.97
C ILE A 71 -6.11 4.23 -10.35
N ASP A 72 -6.89 4.96 -11.13
CA ASP A 72 -6.53 5.31 -12.51
C ASP A 72 -5.23 6.13 -12.56
N GLU A 73 -5.03 7.07 -11.63
CA GLU A 73 -3.78 7.83 -11.49
C GLU A 73 -2.60 6.91 -11.16
N ALA A 74 -2.76 6.02 -10.18
CA ALA A 74 -1.72 5.09 -9.79
C ALA A 74 -1.36 4.10 -10.91
N VAL A 75 -2.35 3.56 -11.61
CA VAL A 75 -2.16 2.65 -12.75
C VAL A 75 -1.41 3.32 -13.89
N GLU A 76 -1.79 4.56 -14.24
CA GLU A 76 -1.09 5.32 -15.29
C GLU A 76 0.38 5.61 -14.90
N ARG A 77 0.66 5.78 -13.62
CA ARG A 77 2.02 5.94 -13.11
C ARG A 77 2.85 4.67 -13.31
N VAL A 78 2.29 3.50 -13.00
CA VAL A 78 2.97 2.19 -13.22
C VAL A 78 3.14 1.90 -14.71
N LYS A 79 2.13 2.15 -15.55
CA LYS A 79 2.21 1.90 -17.01
C LYS A 79 3.37 2.65 -17.68
N LYS A 80 3.72 3.84 -17.19
CA LYS A 80 4.84 4.64 -17.74
C LYS A 80 6.19 3.96 -17.58
N SER A 81 6.35 3.06 -16.61
CA SER A 81 7.56 2.27 -16.39
C SER A 81 7.65 1.02 -17.25
N GLY A 82 6.53 0.57 -17.82
CA GLY A 82 6.45 -0.69 -18.56
C GLY A 82 6.25 -1.94 -17.68
N VAL A 83 6.12 -1.77 -16.35
CA VAL A 83 5.81 -2.86 -15.43
C VAL A 83 4.37 -3.33 -15.64
N ALA A 84 4.14 -4.64 -15.61
CA ALA A 84 2.80 -5.20 -15.69
C ALA A 84 1.97 -4.80 -14.47
N VAL A 85 0.77 -4.25 -14.70
CA VAL A 85 -0.09 -3.73 -13.65
C VAL A 85 -1.49 -4.30 -13.73
N THR A 86 -2.03 -4.63 -12.56
CA THR A 86 -3.44 -4.94 -12.33
C THR A 86 -3.97 -4.05 -11.21
N SER A 87 -5.28 -3.92 -11.07
CA SER A 87 -5.87 -3.12 -10.00
C SER A 87 -7.19 -3.68 -9.53
N SER A 88 -7.54 -3.40 -8.27
CA SER A 88 -8.85 -3.67 -7.69
C SER A 88 -9.34 -2.50 -6.85
N LEU A 89 -10.66 -2.36 -6.79
CA LEU A 89 -11.37 -1.43 -5.92
C LEU A 89 -12.23 -2.25 -4.96
N GLU A 90 -11.91 -2.18 -3.68
CA GLU A 90 -12.55 -3.00 -2.66
C GLU A 90 -13.38 -2.14 -1.69
N THR A 91 -14.49 -2.69 -1.22
CA THR A 91 -15.30 -2.05 -0.17
C THR A 91 -14.97 -2.70 1.17
N GLY A 92 -14.60 -1.90 2.17
CA GLY A 92 -14.26 -2.39 3.50
C GLY A 92 -13.29 -1.49 4.25
N ASP A 93 -12.84 -1.97 5.41
CA ASP A 93 -11.77 -1.31 6.13
C ASP A 93 -10.43 -1.49 5.38
N PRO A 94 -9.75 -0.40 4.97
CA PRO A 94 -8.53 -0.50 4.16
C PRO A 94 -7.43 -1.35 4.78
N ALA A 95 -7.29 -1.34 6.11
CA ALA A 95 -6.27 -2.15 6.77
C ALA A 95 -6.59 -3.64 6.68
N GLY A 96 -7.85 -4.03 6.95
CA GLY A 96 -8.30 -5.41 6.83
C GLY A 96 -8.17 -5.95 5.41
N VAL A 97 -8.68 -5.20 4.43
CA VAL A 97 -8.60 -5.60 3.01
C VAL A 97 -7.15 -5.80 2.54
N LEU A 98 -6.23 -4.91 2.91
CA LEU A 98 -4.81 -5.05 2.57
C LEU A 98 -4.15 -6.26 3.24
N VAL A 99 -4.50 -6.54 4.49
CA VAL A 99 -4.01 -7.71 5.22
C VAL A 99 -4.49 -8.99 4.53
N ASP A 100 -5.77 -9.09 4.20
CA ASP A 100 -6.34 -10.26 3.54
C ASP A 100 -5.67 -10.52 2.17
N LEU A 101 -5.54 -9.49 1.33
CA LEU A 101 -4.90 -9.62 0.00
C LEU A 101 -3.39 -9.84 0.07
N SER A 102 -2.75 -9.58 1.21
CA SER A 102 -1.34 -9.88 1.39
C SER A 102 -1.02 -11.39 1.41
N GLU A 103 -2.03 -12.27 1.54
CA GLU A 103 -1.87 -13.73 1.40
C GLU A 103 -1.41 -14.14 0.00
N GLU A 104 -1.85 -13.41 -1.02
CA GLU A 104 -1.55 -13.68 -2.43
C GLU A 104 -0.39 -12.83 -2.96
N ALA A 105 0.20 -11.97 -2.12
CA ALA A 105 1.27 -11.06 -2.51
C ALA A 105 2.65 -11.58 -2.08
N THR A 106 3.66 -11.23 -2.86
CA THR A 106 5.07 -11.46 -2.53
C THR A 106 5.59 -10.36 -1.59
N LEU A 107 5.05 -9.16 -1.74
CA LEU A 107 5.42 -7.96 -0.99
C LEU A 107 4.23 -7.02 -0.92
N ALA A 108 3.97 -6.40 0.23
CA ALA A 108 2.96 -5.36 0.38
C ALA A 108 3.61 -4.01 0.67
N VAL A 109 3.15 -2.94 0.01
CA VAL A 109 3.75 -1.60 0.09
C VAL A 109 2.66 -0.56 0.34
N VAL A 110 2.90 0.33 1.30
CA VAL A 110 2.00 1.45 1.62
C VAL A 110 2.79 2.70 2.00
N GLY A 111 2.17 3.86 1.91
CA GLY A 111 2.72 5.11 2.46
C GLY A 111 2.63 5.16 3.99
N THR A 112 3.41 6.03 4.63
CA THR A 112 3.36 6.21 6.10
C THR A 112 2.03 6.76 6.57
N ARG A 113 1.37 7.59 5.79
CA ARG A 113 0.08 8.24 6.10
C ARG A 113 -0.79 8.22 4.87
N GLY A 114 -2.10 8.41 5.07
CA GLY A 114 -3.07 8.59 4.03
C GLY A 114 -3.80 9.93 4.18
N GLY A 115 -4.76 10.21 3.31
CA GLY A 115 -5.55 11.45 3.29
C GLY A 115 -6.43 11.69 4.52
N GLY A 116 -6.45 10.79 5.50
CA GLY A 116 -7.30 10.82 6.70
C GLY A 116 -6.90 11.79 7.83
N GLY A 117 -5.90 12.63 7.64
CA GLY A 117 -5.75 13.93 8.31
C GLY A 117 -5.40 14.02 9.79
N PHE A 118 -4.85 13.03 10.46
CA PHE A 118 -4.26 13.24 11.80
C PHE A 118 -2.77 13.60 11.67
N ALA A 119 -2.50 14.91 11.58
CA ALA A 119 -1.14 15.45 11.38
C ALA A 119 -0.14 15.09 12.49
N ASP A 120 -0.63 14.77 13.69
CA ASP A 120 0.21 14.50 14.87
C ASP A 120 0.67 13.03 15.01
N ARG A 121 0.27 12.13 14.11
CA ARG A 121 0.69 10.72 14.15
C ARG A 121 1.80 10.46 13.16
N LEU A 122 2.84 9.75 13.60
CA LEU A 122 3.95 9.30 12.75
C LEU A 122 3.50 8.29 11.69
N LEU A 123 2.52 7.43 12.01
CA LEU A 123 1.97 6.38 11.14
C LEU A 123 0.45 6.45 11.11
N GLY A 124 -0.13 6.13 9.96
CA GLY A 124 -1.56 5.94 9.77
C GLY A 124 -2.05 4.57 10.25
N THR A 125 -3.36 4.33 10.19
CA THR A 125 -3.97 3.06 10.60
C THR A 125 -3.45 1.90 9.75
N VAL A 126 -3.43 2.04 8.44
CA VAL A 126 -2.96 1.03 7.48
C VAL A 126 -1.48 0.73 7.66
N SER A 127 -0.65 1.79 7.70
CA SER A 127 0.81 1.65 7.84
C SER A 127 1.26 1.09 9.19
N SER A 128 0.39 1.14 10.21
CA SER A 128 0.62 0.48 11.49
C SER A 128 0.14 -0.97 11.50
N ALA A 129 -1.00 -1.26 10.86
CA ALA A 129 -1.60 -2.58 10.85
C ALA A 129 -0.87 -3.56 9.92
N LEU A 130 -0.47 -3.10 8.73
CA LEU A 130 0.10 -3.96 7.71
C LEU A 130 1.39 -4.68 8.18
N PRO A 131 2.41 -4.00 8.76
CA PRO A 131 3.60 -4.70 9.25
C PRO A 131 3.35 -5.67 10.40
N ALA A 132 2.24 -5.49 11.14
CA ALA A 132 1.89 -6.34 12.28
C ALA A 132 1.10 -7.60 11.88
N HIS A 133 0.33 -7.53 10.78
CA HIS A 133 -0.68 -8.55 10.46
C HIS A 133 -0.57 -9.13 9.05
N SER A 134 0.24 -8.55 8.15
CA SER A 134 0.38 -9.05 6.78
C SER A 134 0.96 -10.47 6.73
N HIS A 135 0.57 -11.20 5.70
CA HIS A 135 1.04 -12.57 5.42
C HIS A 135 2.31 -12.61 4.58
N CYS A 136 2.73 -11.47 4.03
CA CYS A 136 3.99 -11.27 3.32
C CYS A 136 4.83 -10.16 3.98
N PRO A 137 6.09 -9.95 3.58
CA PRO A 137 6.85 -8.77 3.98
C PRO A 137 6.10 -7.48 3.65
N ALA A 138 6.17 -6.50 4.56
CA ALA A 138 5.51 -5.21 4.38
C ALA A 138 6.52 -4.07 4.37
N VAL A 139 6.36 -3.13 3.44
CA VAL A 139 7.17 -1.93 3.31
C VAL A 139 6.29 -0.71 3.55
N VAL A 140 6.74 0.17 4.42
CA VAL A 140 6.10 1.46 4.68
C VAL A 140 7.02 2.55 4.16
N VAL A 141 6.60 3.23 3.08
CA VAL A 141 7.38 4.25 2.40
C VAL A 141 7.09 5.61 3.03
N PRO A 142 8.10 6.32 3.57
CA PRO A 142 7.90 7.64 4.12
C PRO A 142 7.64 8.67 3.01
N GLN A 143 7.01 9.78 3.39
CA GLN A 143 6.86 10.92 2.48
C GLN A 143 8.24 11.37 1.99
N HIS A 144 8.33 11.66 0.69
CA HIS A 144 9.55 12.18 0.09
C HIS A 144 9.90 13.54 0.71
N ASN A 145 11.02 13.61 1.42
CA ASN A 145 11.65 14.89 1.71
C ASN A 145 12.48 15.28 0.49
N GLU A 146 12.46 16.55 0.09
CA GLU A 146 13.24 17.05 -1.03
C GLU A 146 14.70 16.56 -0.94
N GLY A 147 15.14 15.78 -1.93
CA GLY A 147 16.51 15.24 -2.02
C GLY A 147 16.74 13.85 -1.41
N ALA A 148 15.72 13.17 -0.93
CA ALA A 148 15.83 11.79 -0.45
C ALA A 148 15.27 10.80 -1.49
N ASP A 149 16.13 10.22 -2.32
CA ASP A 149 15.77 9.10 -3.17
C ASP A 149 15.80 7.81 -2.35
N TYR A 150 14.65 7.15 -2.21
CA TYR A 150 14.54 5.84 -1.55
C TYR A 150 14.82 4.67 -2.50
N THR A 151 15.05 4.94 -3.77
CA THR A 151 15.38 3.97 -4.81
C THR A 151 16.54 4.44 -5.68
N PRO A 152 17.51 3.57 -6.02
CA PRO A 152 17.67 2.21 -5.51
C PRO A 152 18.05 2.20 -4.01
N VAL A 153 17.66 1.16 -3.29
CA VAL A 153 18.01 0.99 -1.89
C VAL A 153 19.52 0.74 -1.76
N ARG A 154 20.22 1.66 -1.10
CA ARG A 154 21.70 1.61 -0.96
C ARG A 154 22.18 1.06 0.38
N ARG A 155 21.31 0.97 1.36
CA ARG A 155 21.64 0.52 2.71
C ARG A 155 20.42 -0.10 3.38
N ILE A 156 20.59 -1.29 3.91
CA ILE A 156 19.59 -1.97 4.73
C ILE A 156 20.16 -2.12 6.14
N VAL A 157 19.39 -1.70 7.14
CA VAL A 157 19.74 -1.87 8.57
C VAL A 157 18.74 -2.84 9.17
N VAL A 158 19.23 -3.90 9.81
CA VAL A 158 18.39 -4.95 10.38
C VAL A 158 18.51 -4.95 11.89
N GLY A 159 17.37 -4.83 12.56
CA GLY A 159 17.28 -5.05 14.01
C GLY A 159 17.30 -6.55 14.33
N VAL A 160 18.19 -6.97 15.25
CA VAL A 160 18.28 -8.37 15.68
C VAL A 160 18.26 -8.46 17.21
N ASP A 161 17.40 -9.34 17.72
CA ASP A 161 17.24 -9.61 19.17
C ASP A 161 17.44 -11.09 19.53
N GLY A 162 17.89 -11.92 18.55
CA GLY A 162 18.07 -13.36 18.70
C GLY A 162 16.81 -14.19 18.45
N SER A 163 15.65 -13.58 18.26
CA SER A 163 14.38 -14.26 17.98
C SER A 163 14.36 -14.95 16.62
N SER A 164 13.40 -15.86 16.43
CA SER A 164 13.14 -16.47 15.12
C SER A 164 12.67 -15.44 14.09
N SER A 165 11.93 -14.43 14.51
CA SER A 165 11.46 -13.33 13.66
C SER A 165 12.62 -12.47 13.16
N ALA A 166 13.55 -12.10 14.05
CA ALA A 166 14.76 -11.36 13.66
C ALA A 166 15.62 -12.15 12.66
N ARG A 167 15.72 -13.49 12.82
CA ARG A 167 16.43 -14.34 11.85
C ARG A 167 15.74 -14.38 10.49
N ARG A 168 14.39 -14.37 10.44
CA ARG A 168 13.65 -14.24 9.17
C ARG A 168 13.87 -12.88 8.52
N ALA A 169 13.82 -11.81 9.32
CA ALA A 169 14.10 -10.45 8.85
C ALA A 169 15.50 -10.32 8.27
N LEU A 170 16.50 -10.92 8.91
CA LEU A 170 17.88 -10.92 8.39
C LEU A 170 18.01 -11.66 7.05
N LYS A 171 17.37 -12.83 6.91
CA LYS A 171 17.37 -13.58 5.64
C LYS A 171 16.71 -12.78 4.53
N TRP A 172 15.56 -12.15 4.82
CA TRP A 172 14.87 -11.29 3.88
C TRP A 172 15.72 -10.08 3.47
N ALA A 173 16.38 -9.43 4.44
CA ALA A 173 17.23 -8.28 4.17
C ALA A 173 18.43 -8.61 3.28
N VAL A 174 19.02 -9.82 3.42
CA VAL A 174 20.10 -10.28 2.53
C VAL A 174 19.56 -10.44 1.10
N ALA A 175 18.44 -11.14 0.92
CA ALA A 175 17.81 -11.31 -0.38
C ALA A 175 17.40 -9.97 -1.02
N GLU A 176 16.92 -9.02 -0.20
CA GLU A 176 16.56 -7.68 -0.65
C GLU A 176 17.79 -6.87 -1.07
N ALA A 177 18.92 -7.01 -0.38
CA ALA A 177 20.17 -6.35 -0.74
C ALA A 177 20.78 -6.90 -2.06
N GLU A 178 20.51 -8.17 -2.40
CA GLU A 178 20.89 -8.76 -3.67
C GLU A 178 19.99 -8.33 -4.84
N ALA A 179 18.78 -7.89 -4.51
CA ALA A 179 17.76 -7.51 -5.47
C ALA A 179 17.89 -6.06 -5.99
N TRP A 180 18.59 -5.20 -5.26
CA TRP A 180 18.83 -3.78 -5.58
C TRP A 180 20.22 -3.54 -6.14
#